data_03b8066670f9f3a39a825fa5a01f7c1f
#
_entry.id   03b8066670f9f3a39a825fa5a01f7c1f
#
_cell.length_a   1.000
_cell.length_b   1.000
_cell.length_c   1.000
_cell.angle_alpha   90.00
_cell.angle_beta   90.00
_cell.angle_gamma   90.00
#
_symmetry.space_group_name_H-M   'P 1'
#
loop_
_entity.id
_entity.type
_entity.pdbx_description
1 polymer ?
#
loop_
_entity_poly.entity_id
_entity_poly.type
_entity_poly.pdbx_seq_one_letter_code
_entity_poly.pdbx_strand_id
1 'polypeptide(L)'
;MKKLILSYLDRYDSICIFRHTNPDGDALGSQFGLKQWIIDNFPNKKVYALGLETGNYECYKQMDEANDEIVASSLAIAVDCANLARVDDQRITSCKEILKIDHHPNEDQYGNDNIVDTSSAACCQLLVELLKDIDNTVISKLCAVNFYRGILTDSLSFKTSSTSSKTLEIAAYLANKDIDIPAINRELFDVSIDEYHLRTLTRTKLNIIDKFGYVLFTLEDLAANNLTGSQARNTVQEINGIKELEVVAIFNQRRASDNSIIYDGSLRSKTVTINDVAVKYHGGGHKNACGVNHMTSDEFKQILLDLQAKSTNM
;
A
#
# COMPACT_ATOMS: atom_id res chain seq x y z
N MET A 1 17.83 -14.89 -12.81
CA MET A 1 16.87 -14.64 -11.70
C MET A 1 16.17 -15.94 -11.27
N LYS A 2 15.49 -16.73 -12.16
CA LYS A 2 14.81 -17.99 -11.79
C LYS A 2 15.75 -19.00 -11.09
N LYS A 3 16.96 -19.22 -11.63
CA LYS A 3 17.98 -20.11 -11.00
C LYS A 3 18.42 -19.61 -9.63
N LEU A 4 18.42 -18.31 -9.40
CA LEU A 4 18.78 -17.71 -8.11
C LEU A 4 17.73 -18.06 -7.04
N ILE A 5 16.43 -17.89 -7.34
CA ILE A 5 15.35 -18.25 -6.42
C ILE A 5 15.46 -19.74 -6.05
N LEU A 6 15.60 -20.62 -7.04
CA LEU A 6 15.74 -22.07 -6.80
C LEU A 6 16.98 -22.39 -5.93
N SER A 7 18.12 -21.73 -6.18
CA SER A 7 19.33 -21.94 -5.38
C SER A 7 19.16 -21.56 -3.91
N TYR A 8 18.37 -20.52 -3.62
CA TYR A 8 17.99 -20.17 -2.25
C TYR A 8 17.06 -21.22 -1.65
N LEU A 9 16.03 -21.65 -2.38
CA LEU A 9 15.11 -22.68 -1.91
C LEU A 9 15.82 -24.02 -1.65
N ASP A 10 16.83 -24.38 -2.46
CA ASP A 10 17.59 -25.61 -2.26
C ASP A 10 18.43 -25.60 -0.98
N ARG A 11 18.91 -24.43 -0.54
CA ARG A 11 19.78 -24.29 0.64
C ARG A 11 19.03 -24.22 1.97
N TYR A 12 17.74 -23.83 1.96
CA TYR A 12 16.98 -23.55 3.17
C TYR A 12 15.70 -24.38 3.25
N ASP A 13 15.48 -25.07 4.37
CA ASP A 13 14.25 -25.80 4.64
C ASP A 13 13.17 -24.93 5.27
N SER A 14 13.57 -23.82 5.92
CA SER A 14 12.66 -22.84 6.52
C SER A 14 12.78 -21.48 5.83
N ILE A 15 11.65 -20.89 5.48
CA ILE A 15 11.56 -19.64 4.73
C ILE A 15 10.57 -18.71 5.44
N CYS A 16 11.01 -17.50 5.74
CA CYS A 16 10.17 -16.42 6.27
C CYS A 16 10.00 -15.34 5.20
N ILE A 17 8.75 -15.03 4.84
CA ILE A 17 8.42 -14.03 3.83
C ILE A 17 7.96 -12.76 4.54
N PHE A 18 8.62 -11.66 4.25
CA PHE A 18 8.40 -10.34 4.85
C PHE A 18 7.90 -9.35 3.81
N ARG A 19 7.22 -8.30 4.26
CA ARG A 19 6.70 -7.20 3.45
C ARG A 19 6.77 -5.88 4.23
N HIS A 20 6.34 -4.76 3.64
CA HIS A 20 6.37 -3.45 4.30
C HIS A 20 5.26 -3.27 5.36
N THR A 21 5.45 -2.29 6.27
CA THR A 21 4.43 -1.81 7.23
C THR A 21 3.25 -1.17 6.51
N ASN A 22 2.05 -1.22 7.11
CA ASN A 22 0.80 -0.75 6.50
C ASN A 22 0.61 -1.36 5.11
N PRO A 23 0.47 -2.70 5.03
CA PRO A 23 0.50 -3.42 3.77
C PRO A 23 -0.68 -3.03 2.88
N ASP A 24 -0.40 -2.93 1.60
CA ASP A 24 -1.41 -2.86 0.56
C ASP A 24 -1.69 -4.23 -0.05
N GLY A 25 -2.51 -4.26 -1.11
CA GLY A 25 -2.88 -5.52 -1.75
C GLY A 25 -1.74 -6.16 -2.51
N ASP A 26 -0.72 -5.40 -2.99
CA ASP A 26 0.45 -5.97 -3.66
C ASP A 26 1.42 -6.60 -2.66
N ALA A 27 1.70 -5.95 -1.55
CA ALA A 27 2.52 -6.51 -0.48
C ALA A 27 1.95 -7.83 0.06
N LEU A 28 0.64 -7.88 0.34
CA LEU A 28 -0.03 -9.10 0.81
C LEU A 28 -0.16 -10.15 -0.30
N GLY A 29 -0.53 -9.73 -1.52
CA GLY A 29 -0.61 -10.61 -2.68
C GLY A 29 0.71 -11.29 -3.00
N SER A 30 1.80 -10.52 -2.94
CA SER A 30 3.17 -11.02 -3.13
C SER A 30 3.57 -11.99 -2.02
N GLN A 31 3.30 -11.65 -0.76
CA GLN A 31 3.66 -12.48 0.38
C GLN A 31 2.88 -13.81 0.40
N PHE A 32 1.55 -13.76 0.33
CA PHE A 32 0.72 -14.96 0.36
C PHE A 32 0.76 -15.76 -0.94
N GLY A 33 0.91 -15.08 -2.08
CA GLY A 33 1.08 -15.73 -3.38
C GLY A 33 2.37 -16.52 -3.45
N LEU A 34 3.51 -15.93 -3.02
CA LEU A 34 4.80 -16.62 -2.98
C LEU A 34 4.79 -17.76 -1.94
N LYS A 35 4.22 -17.54 -0.75
CA LYS A 35 4.05 -18.61 0.24
C LYS A 35 3.28 -19.79 -0.35
N GLN A 36 2.14 -19.54 -0.98
CA GLN A 36 1.34 -20.60 -1.58
C GLN A 36 2.09 -21.33 -2.68
N TRP A 37 2.80 -20.58 -3.55
CA TRP A 37 3.62 -21.20 -4.60
C TRP A 37 4.71 -22.11 -4.05
N ILE A 38 5.41 -21.70 -2.98
CA ILE A 38 6.44 -22.53 -2.35
C ILE A 38 5.80 -23.80 -1.74
N ILE A 39 4.69 -23.68 -1.03
CA ILE A 39 4.00 -24.83 -0.41
C ILE A 39 3.54 -25.83 -1.48
N ASP A 40 2.98 -25.37 -2.59
CA ASP A 40 2.45 -26.21 -3.65
C ASP A 40 3.54 -26.99 -4.41
N ASN A 41 4.73 -26.41 -4.54
CA ASN A 41 5.80 -26.97 -5.37
C ASN A 41 6.94 -27.62 -4.56
N PHE A 42 7.08 -27.25 -3.29
CA PHE A 42 8.14 -27.72 -2.39
C PHE A 42 7.52 -28.14 -1.03
N PRO A 43 6.74 -29.22 -0.97
CA PRO A 43 5.94 -29.57 0.21
C PRO A 43 6.74 -29.87 1.48
N ASN A 44 8.04 -30.10 1.36
CA ASN A 44 8.92 -30.32 2.50
C ASN A 44 9.44 -29.01 3.12
N LYS A 45 9.20 -27.85 2.52
CA LYS A 45 9.62 -26.55 3.06
C LYS A 45 8.64 -26.02 4.09
N LYS A 46 9.17 -25.41 5.15
CA LYS A 46 8.39 -24.68 6.15
C LYS A 46 8.35 -23.20 5.76
N VAL A 47 7.16 -22.66 5.50
CA VAL A 47 7.04 -21.30 4.97
C VAL A 47 6.13 -20.48 5.87
N TYR A 48 6.62 -19.32 6.30
CA TYR A 48 5.95 -18.40 7.20
C TYR A 48 5.79 -17.04 6.53
N ALA A 49 4.56 -16.54 6.49
CA ALA A 49 4.25 -15.15 6.14
C ALA A 49 4.23 -14.33 7.43
N LEU A 50 5.26 -13.52 7.65
CA LEU A 50 5.45 -12.78 8.91
C LEU A 50 5.10 -11.31 8.77
N GLY A 51 4.56 -10.73 9.83
CA GLY A 51 4.17 -9.33 9.93
C GLY A 51 3.15 -9.14 11.04
N LEU A 52 2.78 -7.89 11.35
CA LEU A 52 1.88 -7.58 12.47
C LEU A 52 0.41 -7.77 12.10
N GLU A 53 0.01 -7.35 10.89
CA GLU A 53 -1.41 -7.32 10.50
C GLU A 53 -1.60 -7.41 8.98
N THR A 54 -2.81 -7.72 8.54
CA THR A 54 -3.22 -7.69 7.12
C THR A 54 -3.86 -6.37 6.69
N GLY A 55 -3.84 -5.36 7.57
CA GLY A 55 -4.49 -4.08 7.31
C GLY A 55 -6.00 -4.23 7.10
N ASN A 56 -6.54 -3.54 6.11
CA ASN A 56 -7.97 -3.54 5.78
C ASN A 56 -8.38 -4.65 4.79
N TYR A 57 -7.50 -5.61 4.51
CA TYR A 57 -7.75 -6.66 3.50
C TYR A 57 -8.21 -7.96 4.16
N GLU A 58 -9.49 -8.05 4.46
CA GLU A 58 -10.12 -9.24 5.08
C GLU A 58 -10.02 -10.51 4.21
N CYS A 59 -9.78 -10.36 2.92
CA CYS A 59 -9.61 -11.46 1.99
C CYS A 59 -8.28 -12.23 2.14
N TYR A 60 -7.35 -11.72 2.94
CA TYR A 60 -6.12 -12.43 3.28
C TYR A 60 -6.22 -13.09 4.65
N LYS A 61 -5.49 -14.20 4.80
CA LYS A 61 -5.42 -14.92 6.09
C LYS A 61 -4.61 -14.10 7.11
N GLN A 62 -4.74 -14.47 8.37
CA GLN A 62 -3.87 -13.94 9.42
C GLN A 62 -2.40 -14.31 9.15
N MET A 63 -1.49 -13.47 9.65
CA MET A 63 -0.05 -13.75 9.60
C MET A 63 0.28 -15.03 10.37
N ASP A 64 1.34 -15.71 9.94
CA ASP A 64 1.85 -16.86 10.67
C ASP A 64 2.64 -16.42 11.90
N GLU A 65 2.77 -17.33 12.86
CA GLU A 65 3.65 -17.16 14.01
C GLU A 65 4.91 -18.00 13.84
N ALA A 66 6.06 -17.41 14.08
CA ALA A 66 7.36 -18.07 14.16
C ALA A 66 8.14 -17.48 15.35
N ASN A 67 8.76 -18.34 16.14
CA ASN A 67 9.65 -17.90 17.21
C ASN A 67 11.00 -17.41 16.63
N ASP A 68 11.80 -16.74 17.44
CA ASP A 68 13.05 -16.13 17.00
C ASP A 68 14.09 -17.17 16.53
N GLU A 69 14.08 -18.39 17.06
CA GLU A 69 14.97 -19.47 16.63
C GLU A 69 14.63 -19.92 15.19
N ILE A 70 13.35 -20.05 14.86
CA ILE A 70 12.89 -20.35 13.50
C ILE A 70 13.32 -19.23 12.56
N VAL A 71 13.04 -17.96 12.93
CA VAL A 71 13.40 -16.81 12.11
C VAL A 71 14.92 -16.77 11.87
N ALA A 72 15.73 -16.88 12.92
CA ALA A 72 17.18 -16.83 12.84
C ALA A 72 17.82 -17.99 12.04
N SER A 73 17.12 -19.11 11.89
CA SER A 73 17.58 -20.25 11.08
C SER A 73 17.08 -20.23 9.63
N SER A 74 16.14 -19.33 9.29
CA SER A 74 15.45 -19.28 8.01
C SER A 74 16.15 -18.41 6.95
N LEU A 75 15.77 -18.63 5.69
CA LEU A 75 15.90 -17.67 4.62
C LEU A 75 14.83 -16.58 4.79
N ALA A 76 15.21 -15.31 4.72
CA ALA A 76 14.26 -14.23 4.52
C ALA A 76 14.02 -13.98 3.03
N ILE A 77 12.74 -13.87 2.62
CA ILE A 77 12.38 -13.30 1.33
C ILE A 77 11.57 -12.03 1.62
N ALA A 78 12.14 -10.88 1.30
CA ALA A 78 11.46 -9.60 1.41
C ALA A 78 10.78 -9.27 0.08
N VAL A 79 9.46 -9.17 0.08
CA VAL A 79 8.67 -8.82 -1.10
C VAL A 79 8.09 -7.43 -0.96
N ASP A 80 8.05 -6.68 -2.07
CA ASP A 80 7.38 -5.38 -2.15
C ASP A 80 7.79 -4.40 -1.04
N CYS A 81 9.10 -4.27 -0.82
CA CYS A 81 9.61 -3.39 0.24
C CYS A 81 10.87 -2.64 -0.21
N ALA A 82 10.73 -1.34 -0.45
CA ALA A 82 11.77 -0.48 -0.99
C ALA A 82 13.02 -0.41 -0.10
N ASN A 83 12.83 -0.37 1.22
CA ASN A 83 13.94 -0.24 2.17
C ASN A 83 13.70 -1.05 3.46
N LEU A 84 14.80 -1.44 4.11
CA LEU A 84 14.81 -2.28 5.30
C LEU A 84 14.01 -1.68 6.47
N ALA A 85 14.06 -0.37 6.63
CA ALA A 85 13.38 0.32 7.75
C ALA A 85 11.85 0.21 7.65
N ARG A 86 11.30 -0.05 6.45
CA ARG A 86 9.87 -0.25 6.23
C ARG A 86 9.41 -1.69 6.36
N VAL A 87 10.30 -2.65 6.51
CA VAL A 87 9.89 -4.04 6.74
C VAL A 87 9.10 -4.12 8.05
N ASP A 88 7.94 -4.77 8.02
CA ASP A 88 7.01 -4.78 9.15
C ASP A 88 7.56 -5.56 10.35
N ASP A 89 8.12 -6.73 10.12
CA ASP A 89 8.79 -7.52 11.16
C ASP A 89 10.31 -7.37 11.05
N GLN A 90 10.88 -6.56 11.95
CA GLN A 90 12.32 -6.23 11.96
C GLN A 90 13.23 -7.41 12.31
N ARG A 91 12.68 -8.56 12.71
CA ARG A 91 13.44 -9.81 12.89
C ARG A 91 14.03 -10.34 11.58
N ILE A 92 13.64 -9.79 10.43
CA ILE A 92 14.27 -10.07 9.13
C ILE A 92 15.80 -9.97 9.22
N THR A 93 16.34 -9.04 10.00
CA THR A 93 17.80 -8.84 10.16
C THR A 93 18.50 -9.97 10.89
N SER A 94 17.77 -10.84 11.59
CA SER A 94 18.32 -12.03 12.24
C SER A 94 18.34 -13.28 11.36
N CYS A 95 17.69 -13.25 10.19
CA CYS A 95 17.68 -14.37 9.25
C CYS A 95 19.10 -14.66 8.69
N LYS A 96 19.29 -15.86 8.17
CA LYS A 96 20.60 -16.30 7.63
C LYS A 96 21.04 -15.51 6.40
N GLU A 97 20.12 -15.31 5.47
CA GLU A 97 20.31 -14.54 4.25
C GLU A 97 18.98 -13.86 3.91
N ILE A 98 19.05 -12.77 3.17
CA ILE A 98 17.89 -12.00 2.70
C ILE A 98 17.90 -11.97 1.17
N LEU A 99 16.83 -12.44 0.55
CA LEU A 99 16.52 -12.23 -0.87
C LEU A 99 15.46 -11.16 -0.98
N LYS A 100 15.80 -10.01 -1.57
CA LYS A 100 14.83 -8.94 -1.86
C LYS A 100 14.22 -9.17 -3.25
N ILE A 101 12.88 -9.08 -3.36
CA ILE A 101 12.14 -9.09 -4.64
C ILE A 101 11.17 -7.90 -4.62
N ASP A 102 11.38 -6.91 -5.50
CA ASP A 102 10.71 -5.62 -5.40
C ASP A 102 10.55 -4.93 -6.77
N HIS A 103 9.57 -4.05 -6.90
CA HIS A 103 9.36 -3.24 -8.10
C HIS A 103 9.60 -1.72 -7.86
N HIS A 104 9.92 -1.32 -6.65
CA HIS A 104 10.28 0.06 -6.33
C HIS A 104 11.70 0.43 -6.76
N PRO A 105 12.06 1.72 -6.87
CA PRO A 105 13.44 2.14 -7.07
C PRO A 105 14.40 1.50 -6.05
N ASN A 106 15.49 0.89 -6.54
CA ASN A 106 16.43 0.12 -5.71
C ASN A 106 17.46 1.01 -5.02
N GLU A 107 16.99 1.93 -4.17
CA GLU A 107 17.81 2.85 -3.41
C GLU A 107 18.49 2.18 -2.20
N ASP A 108 17.80 1.21 -1.57
CA ASP A 108 18.32 0.41 -0.47
C ASP A 108 18.45 -1.07 -0.89
N GLN A 109 19.70 -1.50 -1.05
CA GLN A 109 20.06 -2.87 -1.46
C GLN A 109 20.37 -3.73 -0.24
N TYR A 110 19.39 -3.90 0.65
CA TYR A 110 19.57 -4.61 1.93
C TYR A 110 19.56 -6.14 1.83
N GLY A 111 19.20 -6.72 0.69
CA GLY A 111 19.28 -8.16 0.45
C GLY A 111 20.71 -8.61 0.14
N ASN A 112 21.05 -9.87 0.48
CA ASN A 112 22.24 -10.52 -0.05
C ASN A 112 22.20 -10.57 -1.57
N ASP A 113 20.99 -10.81 -2.11
CA ASP A 113 20.66 -10.60 -3.52
C ASP A 113 19.38 -9.75 -3.62
N ASN A 114 19.31 -8.90 -4.66
CA ASN A 114 18.19 -8.00 -4.91
C ASN A 114 17.68 -8.20 -6.35
N ILE A 115 16.47 -8.72 -6.49
CA ILE A 115 15.75 -8.83 -7.76
C ILE A 115 14.78 -7.67 -7.82
N VAL A 116 15.12 -6.65 -8.60
CA VAL A 116 14.30 -5.43 -8.70
C VAL A 116 14.00 -5.12 -10.16
N ASP A 117 12.72 -4.87 -10.47
CA ASP A 117 12.28 -4.42 -11.78
C ASP A 117 11.23 -3.31 -11.66
N THR A 118 11.67 -2.07 -11.80
CA THR A 118 10.84 -0.86 -11.72
C THR A 118 9.90 -0.68 -12.91
N SER A 119 10.01 -1.52 -13.95
CA SER A 119 9.06 -1.53 -15.08
C SER A 119 7.83 -2.40 -14.84
N SER A 120 7.87 -3.25 -13.81
CA SER A 120 6.71 -4.04 -13.38
C SER A 120 5.69 -3.16 -12.69
N ALA A 121 4.41 -3.32 -13.05
CA ALA A 121 3.31 -2.55 -12.47
C ALA A 121 3.04 -2.91 -11.00
N ALA A 122 3.54 -4.06 -10.53
CA ALA A 122 3.34 -4.63 -9.21
C ALA A 122 4.45 -5.65 -8.91
N CYS A 123 4.80 -5.85 -7.64
CA CYS A 123 5.69 -6.93 -7.22
C CYS A 123 5.08 -8.32 -7.53
N CYS A 124 3.76 -8.46 -7.42
CA CYS A 124 3.02 -9.65 -7.85
C CYS A 124 3.24 -9.96 -9.33
N GLN A 125 3.25 -8.95 -10.22
CA GLN A 125 3.59 -9.16 -11.63
C GLN A 125 4.99 -9.73 -11.77
N LEU A 126 5.98 -9.10 -11.14
CA LEU A 126 7.38 -9.55 -11.17
C LEU A 126 7.52 -10.99 -10.69
N LEU A 127 6.89 -11.34 -9.57
CA LEU A 127 6.89 -12.70 -9.03
C LEU A 127 6.34 -13.71 -10.04
N VAL A 128 5.19 -13.44 -10.67
CA VAL A 128 4.63 -14.34 -11.68
C VAL A 128 5.57 -14.51 -12.87
N GLU A 129 6.20 -13.44 -13.34
CA GLU A 129 7.18 -13.50 -14.43
C GLU A 129 8.40 -14.38 -14.08
N LEU A 130 8.83 -14.34 -12.82
CA LEU A 130 9.93 -15.15 -12.32
C LEU A 130 9.55 -16.64 -12.16
N LEU A 131 8.31 -16.92 -11.75
CA LEU A 131 7.89 -18.24 -11.28
C LEU A 131 7.20 -19.08 -12.37
N LYS A 132 6.42 -18.47 -13.28
CA LYS A 132 5.54 -19.18 -14.23
C LYS A 132 6.23 -20.13 -15.20
N ASP A 133 7.53 -19.90 -15.47
CA ASP A 133 8.32 -20.71 -16.40
C ASP A 133 9.44 -21.50 -15.68
N ILE A 134 9.30 -21.79 -14.39
CA ILE A 134 10.17 -22.70 -13.69
C ILE A 134 9.69 -24.13 -13.97
N ASP A 135 10.58 -24.96 -14.50
CA ASP A 135 10.25 -26.34 -14.87
C ASP A 135 9.74 -27.14 -13.66
N ASN A 136 8.76 -28.00 -13.90
CA ASN A 136 8.11 -28.85 -12.91
C ASN A 136 7.44 -28.12 -11.75
N THR A 137 7.10 -26.84 -11.92
CA THR A 137 6.32 -26.07 -10.94
C THR A 137 4.99 -25.59 -11.53
N VAL A 138 4.03 -25.32 -10.66
CA VAL A 138 2.71 -24.81 -11.05
C VAL A 138 2.36 -23.57 -10.26
N ILE A 139 1.62 -22.67 -10.89
CA ILE A 139 0.87 -21.61 -10.20
C ILE A 139 -0.56 -22.14 -10.02
N SER A 140 -0.90 -22.53 -8.80
CA SER A 140 -2.23 -23.02 -8.45
C SER A 140 -3.29 -21.90 -8.51
N LYS A 141 -4.57 -22.28 -8.46
CA LYS A 141 -5.68 -21.31 -8.42
C LYS A 141 -5.54 -20.32 -7.23
N LEU A 142 -5.22 -20.83 -6.03
CA LEU A 142 -5.07 -19.99 -4.84
C LEU A 142 -3.88 -19.02 -4.95
N CYS A 143 -2.76 -19.52 -5.46
CA CYS A 143 -1.59 -18.72 -5.78
C CYS A 143 -1.95 -17.61 -6.79
N ALA A 144 -2.68 -17.95 -7.87
CA ALA A 144 -3.10 -17.02 -8.89
C ALA A 144 -4.05 -15.94 -8.37
N VAL A 145 -5.00 -16.29 -7.47
CA VAL A 145 -5.89 -15.32 -6.80
C VAL A 145 -5.09 -14.27 -6.04
N ASN A 146 -4.10 -14.70 -5.24
CA ASN A 146 -3.28 -13.76 -4.45
C ASN A 146 -2.48 -12.80 -5.35
N PHE A 147 -1.80 -13.32 -6.36
CA PHE A 147 -1.04 -12.48 -7.30
C PHE A 147 -1.95 -11.55 -8.11
N TYR A 148 -3.13 -12.02 -8.52
CA TYR A 148 -4.08 -11.20 -9.27
C TYR A 148 -4.61 -10.03 -8.44
N ARG A 149 -4.88 -10.26 -7.13
CA ARG A 149 -5.27 -9.20 -6.18
C ARG A 149 -4.22 -8.09 -6.13
N GLY A 150 -2.92 -8.45 -5.98
CA GLY A 150 -1.85 -7.47 -5.92
C GLY A 150 -1.72 -6.66 -7.22
N ILE A 151 -1.78 -7.31 -8.38
CA ILE A 151 -1.76 -6.59 -9.66
C ILE A 151 -2.93 -5.61 -9.78
N LEU A 152 -4.14 -5.99 -9.36
CA LEU A 152 -5.32 -5.11 -9.42
C LEU A 152 -5.18 -3.88 -8.52
N THR A 153 -4.68 -4.07 -7.30
CA THR A 153 -4.55 -2.97 -6.34
C THR A 153 -3.51 -1.96 -6.80
N ASP A 154 -2.33 -2.40 -7.17
CA ASP A 154 -1.22 -1.52 -7.53
C ASP A 154 -1.41 -0.83 -8.89
N SER A 155 -2.04 -1.53 -9.83
CA SER A 155 -2.40 -0.95 -11.11
C SER A 155 -3.70 -0.12 -11.09
N LEU A 156 -4.37 0.00 -9.93
CA LEU A 156 -5.72 0.58 -9.81
C LEU A 156 -6.69 0.01 -10.87
N SER A 157 -6.74 -1.31 -10.98
CA SER A 157 -7.49 -2.02 -12.01
C SER A 157 -7.05 -1.63 -13.44
N PHE A 158 -5.73 -1.67 -13.68
CA PHE A 158 -5.07 -1.38 -14.97
C PHE A 158 -5.20 0.08 -15.44
N LYS A 159 -5.31 1.05 -14.52
CA LYS A 159 -5.48 2.48 -14.83
C LYS A 159 -4.20 3.31 -14.61
N THR A 160 -3.19 2.76 -13.96
CA THR A 160 -1.92 3.47 -13.74
C THR A 160 -1.05 3.49 -14.98
N SER A 161 -0.13 4.46 -15.05
CA SER A 161 0.83 4.57 -16.15
C SER A 161 1.87 3.43 -16.20
N SER A 162 2.00 2.67 -15.13
CA SER A 162 2.84 1.46 -15.04
C SER A 162 2.20 0.25 -15.75
N THR A 163 0.89 0.31 -16.04
CA THR A 163 0.19 -0.77 -16.77
C THR A 163 0.73 -0.88 -18.20
N SER A 164 1.23 -2.04 -18.56
CA SER A 164 1.82 -2.34 -19.86
C SER A 164 1.14 -3.56 -20.50
N SER A 165 1.49 -3.87 -21.77
CA SER A 165 1.08 -5.12 -22.42
C SER A 165 1.49 -6.33 -21.59
N LYS A 166 2.66 -6.28 -20.95
CA LYS A 166 3.18 -7.34 -20.09
C LYS A 166 2.30 -7.54 -18.85
N THR A 167 1.83 -6.46 -18.23
CA THR A 167 0.88 -6.51 -17.11
C THR A 167 -0.39 -7.26 -17.50
N LEU A 168 -0.94 -6.95 -18.68
CA LEU A 168 -2.15 -7.59 -19.19
C LEU A 168 -1.91 -9.07 -19.59
N GLU A 169 -0.74 -9.40 -20.16
CA GLU A 169 -0.36 -10.79 -20.45
C GLU A 169 -0.28 -11.62 -19.15
N ILE A 170 0.32 -11.10 -18.10
CA ILE A 170 0.40 -11.76 -16.79
C ILE A 170 -0.98 -11.89 -16.15
N ALA A 171 -1.80 -10.86 -16.22
CA ALA A 171 -3.19 -10.92 -15.73
C ALA A 171 -4.01 -11.98 -16.49
N ALA A 172 -3.88 -12.06 -17.82
CA ALA A 172 -4.50 -13.10 -18.64
C ALA A 172 -3.98 -14.51 -18.28
N TYR A 173 -2.68 -14.67 -18.04
CA TYR A 173 -2.11 -15.94 -17.60
C TYR A 173 -2.71 -16.39 -16.25
N LEU A 174 -2.86 -15.47 -15.29
CA LEU A 174 -3.48 -15.76 -14.00
C LEU A 174 -5.00 -16.07 -14.15
N ALA A 175 -5.69 -15.34 -15.01
CA ALA A 175 -7.10 -15.57 -15.32
C ALA A 175 -7.36 -16.99 -15.85
N ASN A 176 -6.43 -17.56 -16.63
CA ASN A 176 -6.49 -18.94 -17.14
C ASN A 176 -6.31 -20.00 -16.02
N LYS A 177 -6.10 -19.61 -14.75
CA LYS A 177 -6.08 -20.51 -13.58
C LYS A 177 -7.46 -20.68 -12.94
N ASP A 178 -8.52 -20.39 -13.68
CA ASP A 178 -9.93 -20.55 -13.26
C ASP A 178 -10.27 -19.71 -11.99
N ILE A 179 -9.69 -18.50 -11.89
CA ILE A 179 -10.00 -17.55 -10.82
C ILE A 179 -11.34 -16.84 -11.08
N ASP A 180 -12.06 -16.50 -10.01
CA ASP A 180 -13.30 -15.70 -10.12
C ASP A 180 -12.96 -14.20 -10.08
N ILE A 181 -12.68 -13.61 -11.25
CA ILE A 181 -12.35 -12.19 -11.38
C ILE A 181 -13.43 -11.26 -10.80
N PRO A 182 -14.74 -11.47 -11.06
CA PRO A 182 -15.80 -10.68 -10.43
C PRO A 182 -15.78 -10.76 -8.88
N ALA A 183 -15.55 -11.94 -8.30
CA ALA A 183 -15.46 -12.10 -6.87
C ALA A 183 -14.25 -11.34 -6.30
N ILE A 184 -13.09 -11.47 -6.93
CA ILE A 184 -11.86 -10.74 -6.52
C ILE A 184 -12.10 -9.21 -6.57
N ASN A 185 -12.75 -8.71 -7.62
CA ASN A 185 -13.06 -7.28 -7.70
C ASN A 185 -13.99 -6.83 -6.58
N ARG A 186 -15.04 -7.60 -6.26
CA ARG A 186 -15.92 -7.30 -5.12
C ARG A 186 -15.16 -7.28 -3.80
N GLU A 187 -14.33 -8.29 -3.54
CA GLU A 187 -13.52 -8.38 -2.32
C GLU A 187 -12.60 -7.18 -2.10
N LEU A 188 -12.06 -6.62 -3.19
CA LEU A 188 -11.09 -5.53 -3.12
C LEU A 188 -11.71 -4.14 -3.14
N PHE A 189 -12.84 -3.96 -3.85
CA PHE A 189 -13.33 -2.62 -4.21
C PHE A 189 -14.76 -2.34 -3.82
N ASP A 190 -15.56 -3.35 -3.40
CA ASP A 190 -16.87 -3.09 -2.85
C ASP A 190 -16.71 -2.36 -1.50
N VAL A 191 -17.56 -1.39 -1.29
CA VAL A 191 -17.54 -0.56 -0.09
C VAL A 191 -18.80 -0.81 0.75
N SER A 192 -18.67 -0.70 2.06
CA SER A 192 -19.82 -0.75 2.95
C SER A 192 -20.75 0.45 2.73
N ILE A 193 -22.00 0.33 3.18
CA ILE A 193 -22.95 1.45 3.14
C ILE A 193 -22.44 2.65 3.97
N ASP A 194 -21.76 2.38 5.08
CA ASP A 194 -21.18 3.43 5.93
C ASP A 194 -20.04 4.15 5.21
N GLU A 195 -19.19 3.41 4.51
CA GLU A 195 -18.13 3.99 3.70
C GLU A 195 -18.70 4.78 2.50
N TYR A 196 -19.76 4.26 1.86
CA TYR A 196 -20.47 5.00 0.82
C TYR A 196 -21.04 6.33 1.34
N HIS A 197 -21.63 6.33 2.55
CA HIS A 197 -22.13 7.54 3.19
C HIS A 197 -20.98 8.50 3.52
N LEU A 198 -19.87 8.03 4.04
CA LEU A 198 -18.69 8.84 4.33
C LEU A 198 -18.12 9.49 3.06
N ARG A 199 -17.98 8.73 1.97
CA ARG A 199 -17.53 9.24 0.67
C ARG A 199 -18.50 10.31 0.13
N THR A 200 -19.80 10.09 0.26
CA THR A 200 -20.85 11.06 -0.11
C THR A 200 -20.74 12.32 0.71
N LEU A 201 -20.60 12.21 2.04
CA LEU A 201 -20.42 13.35 2.94
C LEU A 201 -19.17 14.14 2.56
N THR A 202 -18.06 13.49 2.28
CA THR A 202 -16.82 14.11 1.82
C THR A 202 -17.06 14.96 0.57
N ARG A 203 -17.72 14.40 -0.44
CA ARG A 203 -18.01 15.11 -1.70
C ARG A 203 -18.95 16.28 -1.51
N THR A 204 -19.97 16.15 -0.66
CA THR A 204 -20.95 17.23 -0.39
C THR A 204 -20.39 18.38 0.43
N LYS A 205 -19.35 18.12 1.26
CA LYS A 205 -18.66 19.13 2.07
C LYS A 205 -17.50 19.82 1.35
N LEU A 206 -17.24 19.48 0.07
CA LEU A 206 -16.13 20.06 -0.68
C LEU A 206 -16.33 21.57 -0.87
N ASN A 207 -15.34 22.33 -0.45
CA ASN A 207 -15.20 23.76 -0.72
C ASN A 207 -14.11 23.93 -1.79
N ILE A 208 -14.37 24.78 -2.78
CA ILE A 208 -13.45 25.05 -3.89
C ILE A 208 -13.10 26.52 -3.91
N ILE A 209 -11.80 26.82 -3.94
CA ILE A 209 -11.24 28.16 -4.07
C ILE A 209 -10.19 28.09 -5.19
N ASP A 210 -10.51 28.63 -6.36
CA ASP A 210 -9.68 28.53 -7.58
C ASP A 210 -9.37 27.07 -7.94
N LYS A 211 -8.10 26.67 -7.87
CA LYS A 211 -7.64 25.28 -8.12
C LYS A 211 -7.36 24.49 -6.83
N PHE A 212 -7.80 25.00 -5.69
CA PHE A 212 -7.69 24.36 -4.39
C PHE A 212 -9.05 23.88 -3.90
N GLY A 213 -9.15 22.60 -3.56
CA GLY A 213 -10.32 22.01 -2.94
C GLY A 213 -10.04 21.55 -1.52
N TYR A 214 -10.94 21.82 -0.58
CA TYR A 214 -10.81 21.28 0.76
C TYR A 214 -12.12 20.86 1.39
N VAL A 215 -12.02 19.92 2.32
CA VAL A 215 -13.12 19.47 3.19
C VAL A 215 -12.69 19.66 4.64
N LEU A 216 -13.60 20.15 5.48
CA LEU A 216 -13.44 20.18 6.93
C LEU A 216 -14.51 19.31 7.59
N PHE A 217 -14.07 18.29 8.32
CA PHE A 217 -14.90 17.54 9.26
C PHE A 217 -14.81 18.16 10.64
N THR A 218 -15.92 18.72 11.12
CA THR A 218 -16.03 19.27 12.47
C THR A 218 -16.17 18.14 13.50
N LEU A 219 -16.02 18.47 14.79
CA LEU A 219 -16.32 17.53 15.87
C LEU A 219 -17.76 17.00 15.81
N GLU A 220 -18.70 17.86 15.40
CA GLU A 220 -20.11 17.50 15.24
C GLU A 220 -20.30 16.52 14.08
N ASP A 221 -19.66 16.76 12.91
CA ASP A 221 -19.68 15.82 11.77
C ASP A 221 -19.16 14.45 12.16
N LEU A 222 -18.03 14.42 12.87
CA LEU A 222 -17.41 13.15 13.29
C LEU A 222 -18.33 12.40 14.27
N ALA A 223 -18.88 13.10 15.26
CA ALA A 223 -19.79 12.50 16.24
C ALA A 223 -21.10 12.01 15.60
N ALA A 224 -21.73 12.83 14.75
CA ALA A 224 -22.99 12.50 14.09
C ALA A 224 -22.89 11.27 13.16
N ASN A 225 -21.70 10.98 12.62
CA ASN A 225 -21.47 9.88 11.69
C ASN A 225 -20.63 8.75 12.31
N ASN A 226 -20.36 8.78 13.61
CA ASN A 226 -19.52 7.81 14.32
C ASN A 226 -18.15 7.58 13.64
N LEU A 227 -17.48 8.67 13.27
CA LEU A 227 -16.23 8.66 12.53
C LEU A 227 -15.05 9.08 13.41
N THR A 228 -13.90 8.48 13.16
CA THR A 228 -12.62 9.00 13.63
C THR A 228 -12.07 10.04 12.64
N GLY A 229 -11.22 10.94 13.12
CA GLY A 229 -10.54 11.89 12.25
C GLY A 229 -9.65 11.21 11.20
N SER A 230 -9.09 10.04 11.50
CA SER A 230 -8.30 9.25 10.54
C SER A 230 -9.17 8.73 9.40
N GLN A 231 -10.32 8.13 9.71
CA GLN A 231 -11.27 7.67 8.68
C GLN A 231 -11.69 8.81 7.75
N ALA A 232 -12.02 9.98 8.33
CA ALA A 232 -12.37 11.17 7.54
C ALA A 232 -11.22 11.58 6.60
N ARG A 233 -9.97 11.67 7.09
CA ARG A 233 -8.82 12.07 6.27
C ARG A 233 -8.45 11.06 5.18
N ASN A 234 -8.74 9.78 5.38
CA ASN A 234 -8.47 8.73 4.38
C ASN A 234 -9.34 8.90 3.12
N THR A 235 -10.43 9.67 3.18
CA THR A 235 -11.27 9.97 2.00
C THR A 235 -10.68 11.02 1.06
N VAL A 236 -9.45 11.47 1.25
CA VAL A 236 -8.82 12.50 0.38
C VAL A 236 -8.80 12.10 -1.09
N GLN A 237 -8.78 10.81 -1.39
CA GLN A 237 -8.83 10.31 -2.77
C GLN A 237 -10.17 10.59 -3.46
N GLU A 238 -11.25 10.79 -2.71
CA GLU A 238 -12.58 11.11 -3.26
C GLU A 238 -12.63 12.46 -3.98
N ILE A 239 -11.72 13.36 -3.63
CA ILE A 239 -11.63 14.70 -4.21
C ILE A 239 -10.32 14.92 -5.01
N ASN A 240 -9.32 14.06 -4.85
CA ASN A 240 -8.03 14.19 -5.53
C ASN A 240 -8.14 14.01 -7.06
N GLY A 241 -9.14 13.26 -7.54
CA GLY A 241 -9.37 13.01 -8.97
C GLY A 241 -10.09 14.13 -9.73
N ILE A 242 -10.49 15.23 -9.08
CA ILE A 242 -11.21 16.34 -9.74
C ILE A 242 -10.25 17.08 -10.67
N LYS A 243 -10.58 17.12 -11.97
CA LYS A 243 -9.70 17.62 -13.04
C LYS A 243 -9.22 19.05 -12.82
N GLU A 244 -10.09 19.91 -12.36
CA GLU A 244 -9.90 21.35 -12.19
C GLU A 244 -9.06 21.70 -10.94
N LEU A 245 -8.89 20.74 -10.02
CA LEU A 245 -8.16 20.98 -8.77
C LEU A 245 -6.70 20.52 -8.89
N GLU A 246 -5.78 21.38 -8.50
CA GLU A 246 -4.34 21.12 -8.44
C GLU A 246 -3.92 20.66 -7.03
N VAL A 247 -4.53 21.23 -6.00
CA VAL A 247 -4.29 20.91 -4.60
C VAL A 247 -5.61 20.54 -3.94
N VAL A 248 -5.60 19.47 -3.17
CA VAL A 248 -6.76 19.09 -2.34
C VAL A 248 -6.33 18.76 -0.92
N ALA A 249 -7.24 19.02 0.04
CA ALA A 249 -6.97 18.73 1.44
C ALA A 249 -8.24 18.25 2.17
N ILE A 250 -8.07 17.33 3.10
CA ILE A 250 -9.10 17.00 4.08
C ILE A 250 -8.57 17.31 5.47
N PHE A 251 -9.32 18.10 6.20
CA PHE A 251 -9.04 18.45 7.58
C PHE A 251 -10.10 17.88 8.51
N ASN A 252 -9.70 17.57 9.73
CA ASN A 252 -10.63 17.27 10.81
C ASN A 252 -10.29 18.07 12.07
N GLN A 253 -11.33 18.42 12.82
CA GLN A 253 -11.19 18.93 14.16
C GLN A 253 -10.96 17.78 15.16
N ARG A 254 -10.21 18.06 16.21
CA ARG A 254 -10.17 17.24 17.43
C ARG A 254 -9.95 18.13 18.66
N ARG A 255 -10.17 17.58 19.86
CA ARG A 255 -9.86 18.27 21.11
C ARG A 255 -8.44 17.96 21.56
N ALA A 256 -7.71 18.97 21.94
CA ALA A 256 -6.42 18.85 22.62
C ALA A 256 -6.64 18.55 24.12
N SER A 257 -5.55 18.28 24.84
CA SER A 257 -5.58 17.97 26.29
C SER A 257 -6.13 19.11 27.15
N ASP A 258 -5.98 20.36 26.69
CA ASP A 258 -6.53 21.57 27.31
C ASP A 258 -7.95 21.89 26.87
N ASN A 259 -8.60 20.97 26.13
CA ASN A 259 -9.93 21.10 25.56
C ASN A 259 -10.07 22.13 24.40
N SER A 260 -8.99 22.75 23.95
CA SER A 260 -8.98 23.59 22.76
C SER A 260 -9.26 22.78 21.49
N ILE A 261 -9.76 23.44 20.44
CA ILE A 261 -9.96 22.81 19.13
C ILE A 261 -8.68 22.96 18.33
N ILE A 262 -8.17 21.82 17.86
CA ILE A 262 -7.03 21.73 16.96
C ILE A 262 -7.41 20.95 15.71
N TYR A 263 -6.60 21.09 14.65
CA TYR A 263 -6.88 20.56 13.34
C TYR A 263 -5.73 19.64 12.89
N ASP A 264 -6.10 18.51 12.32
CA ASP A 264 -5.19 17.62 11.60
C ASP A 264 -5.63 17.55 10.13
N GLY A 265 -4.71 17.26 9.19
CA GLY A 265 -5.06 17.26 7.78
C GLY A 265 -4.24 16.29 6.94
N SER A 266 -4.85 15.83 5.84
CA SER A 266 -4.20 15.11 4.73
C SER A 266 -4.23 15.97 3.49
N LEU A 267 -3.07 16.19 2.87
CA LEU A 267 -2.86 17.09 1.73
C LEU A 267 -2.41 16.28 0.52
N ARG A 268 -2.93 16.62 -0.66
CA ARG A 268 -2.49 16.04 -1.94
C ARG A 268 -2.36 17.14 -2.99
N SER A 269 -1.45 16.95 -3.93
CA SER A 269 -1.32 17.81 -5.12
C SER A 269 -1.02 16.95 -6.35
N LYS A 270 -1.28 17.48 -7.52
CA LYS A 270 -0.97 16.80 -8.79
C LYS A 270 0.48 17.04 -9.22
N THR A 271 0.86 18.28 -9.36
CA THR A 271 2.17 18.67 -9.92
C THR A 271 3.02 19.51 -8.97
N VAL A 272 2.38 20.38 -8.19
CA VAL A 272 3.08 21.33 -7.31
C VAL A 272 3.59 20.67 -6.02
N THR A 273 4.72 21.12 -5.53
CA THR A 273 5.26 20.69 -4.24
C THR A 273 4.50 21.36 -3.11
N ILE A 274 4.00 20.55 -2.16
CA ILE A 274 3.26 21.00 -0.97
C ILE A 274 3.93 20.59 0.35
N ASN A 275 5.06 19.88 0.29
CA ASN A 275 5.79 19.44 1.48
C ASN A 275 6.29 20.62 2.32
N ASP A 276 6.77 21.69 1.68
CA ASP A 276 7.22 22.91 2.35
C ASP A 276 6.09 23.58 3.15
N VAL A 277 4.85 23.54 2.63
CA VAL A 277 3.68 24.01 3.38
C VAL A 277 3.41 23.07 4.57
N ALA A 278 3.42 21.76 4.35
CA ALA A 278 3.16 20.82 5.43
C ALA A 278 4.16 20.96 6.59
N VAL A 279 5.45 21.11 6.30
CA VAL A 279 6.51 21.30 7.31
C VAL A 279 6.27 22.58 8.14
N LYS A 280 5.80 23.66 7.52
CA LYS A 280 5.45 24.91 8.22
C LYS A 280 4.36 24.71 9.28
N TYR A 281 3.46 23.72 9.09
CA TYR A 281 2.31 23.46 9.95
C TYR A 281 2.42 22.11 10.67
N HIS A 282 3.57 21.83 11.29
CA HIS A 282 3.83 20.65 12.14
C HIS A 282 3.63 19.31 11.43
N GLY A 283 3.84 19.30 10.13
CA GLY A 283 3.62 18.14 9.28
C GLY A 283 4.84 17.71 8.48
N GLY A 284 4.59 16.93 7.44
CA GLY A 284 5.60 16.42 6.53
C GLY A 284 5.04 15.39 5.58
N GLY A 285 5.91 14.74 4.84
CA GLY A 285 5.56 13.71 3.85
C GLY A 285 6.34 13.87 2.55
N HIS A 286 5.78 13.33 1.48
CA HIS A 286 6.39 13.40 0.14
C HIS A 286 6.04 14.72 -0.58
N LYS A 287 6.67 14.96 -1.71
CA LYS A 287 6.47 16.15 -2.55
C LYS A 287 4.99 16.50 -2.73
N ASN A 288 4.15 15.50 -3.04
CA ASN A 288 2.74 15.66 -3.43
C ASN A 288 1.74 15.01 -2.48
N ALA A 289 2.20 14.41 -1.36
CA ALA A 289 1.35 13.71 -0.39
C ALA A 289 1.89 13.95 1.02
N CYS A 290 1.20 14.77 1.79
CA CYS A 290 1.63 15.23 3.11
C CYS A 290 0.51 15.09 4.14
N GLY A 291 0.92 15.07 5.42
CA GLY A 291 0.04 15.22 6.56
C GLY A 291 0.43 16.43 7.40
N VAL A 292 -0.52 17.03 8.10
CA VAL A 292 -0.31 18.10 9.07
C VAL A 292 -1.09 17.78 10.34
N ASN A 293 -0.54 18.16 11.50
CA ASN A 293 -1.12 17.78 12.79
C ASN A 293 -1.07 18.94 13.79
N HIS A 294 -1.99 18.90 14.75
CA HIS A 294 -1.97 19.80 15.91
C HIS A 294 -2.06 21.31 15.58
N MET A 295 -2.59 21.67 14.42
CA MET A 295 -2.74 23.08 14.05
C MET A 295 -3.76 23.79 14.95
N THR A 296 -3.45 25.00 15.34
CA THR A 296 -4.40 25.92 15.97
C THR A 296 -5.43 26.44 14.96
N SER A 297 -6.50 27.10 15.43
CA SER A 297 -7.51 27.71 14.54
C SER A 297 -6.91 28.78 13.60
N ASP A 298 -5.91 29.52 14.04
CA ASP A 298 -5.28 30.54 13.21
C ASP A 298 -4.33 29.92 12.18
N GLU A 299 -3.56 28.88 12.55
CA GLU A 299 -2.77 28.10 11.62
C GLU A 299 -3.64 27.41 10.57
N PHE A 300 -4.82 26.89 10.96
CA PHE A 300 -5.78 26.31 10.01
C PHE A 300 -6.24 27.33 8.97
N LYS A 301 -6.57 28.57 9.38
CA LYS A 301 -6.93 29.63 8.42
C LYS A 301 -5.76 29.97 7.48
N GLN A 302 -4.55 30.03 8.03
CA GLN A 302 -3.36 30.40 7.26
C GLN A 302 -2.95 29.30 6.27
N ILE A 303 -3.03 28.01 6.63
CA ILE A 303 -2.69 26.92 5.70
C ILE A 303 -3.65 26.89 4.50
N LEU A 304 -4.93 27.25 4.66
CA LEU A 304 -5.86 27.35 3.53
C LEU A 304 -5.38 28.39 2.52
N LEU A 305 -4.89 29.55 2.97
CA LEU A 305 -4.34 30.60 2.10
C LEU A 305 -3.04 30.13 1.42
N ASP A 306 -2.15 29.49 2.15
CA ASP A 306 -0.89 29.01 1.61
C ASP A 306 -1.10 27.91 0.55
N LEU A 307 -2.05 26.98 0.76
CA LEU A 307 -2.38 25.94 -0.20
C LEU A 307 -3.10 26.50 -1.44
N GLN A 308 -3.98 27.50 -1.27
CA GLN A 308 -4.59 28.22 -2.38
C GLN A 308 -3.51 28.90 -3.24
N ALA A 309 -2.58 29.64 -2.62
CA ALA A 309 -1.48 30.29 -3.33
C ALA A 309 -0.61 29.28 -4.10
N LYS A 310 -0.33 28.10 -3.50
CA LYS A 310 0.39 27.01 -4.18
C LYS A 310 -0.36 26.47 -5.41
N SER A 311 -1.70 26.38 -5.34
CA SER A 311 -2.52 25.84 -6.43
C SER A 311 -2.60 26.77 -7.65
N THR A 312 -2.33 28.05 -7.49
CA THR A 312 -2.42 29.07 -8.56
C THR A 312 -1.07 29.45 -9.16
N ASN A 313 0.04 29.24 -8.45
CA ASN A 313 1.40 29.54 -8.92
C ASN A 313 1.93 28.38 -9.79
N MET A 314 1.50 28.33 -11.04
CA MET A 314 2.03 27.46 -12.10
C MET A 314 2.79 28.27 -13.14
#